data_6fd42f90be697307496d02a5a6d067aa
#
_entry.id   6fd42f90be697307496d02a5a6d067aa
#
_cell.length_a   1.000
_cell.length_b   1.000
_cell.length_c   1.000
_cell.angle_alpha   90.00
_cell.angle_beta   90.00
_cell.angle_gamma   90.00
#
_symmetry.space_group_name_H-M   'P 1'
#
loop_
_entity.id
_entity.type
_entity.pdbx_description
1 polymer ?
#
loop_
_entity_poly.entity_id
_entity_poly.type
_entity_poly.pdbx_seq_one_letter_code
_entity_poly.pdbx_strand_id
1 'polypeptide(L)'
;DLLHQAGVKTIHEISRCKDYEEYRTMSQANFNLVLHPEARFAAEDFHNRLKIPFIELRRLYQMDKIENQYRALGQVLGVAFDQEQYKDEASRAVEQFRKVCPDASFAVGECMNGDPFELALALVRYGFQVPEIYGTITAENFVYIRHLAKLSPGTKIFSNMEPTMLYYDPAE
;
A
#
# COMPACT_ATOMS: atom_id res chain seq x y z
N ASP A 1 6.42 -16.80 3.96
CA ASP A 1 6.68 -16.21 2.65
C ASP A 1 5.73 -16.78 1.60
N LEU A 2 4.65 -16.05 1.33
CA LEU A 2 3.54 -16.47 0.46
C LEU A 2 4.00 -16.83 -0.97
N LEU A 3 4.97 -16.12 -1.52
CA LEU A 3 5.47 -16.37 -2.88
C LEU A 3 6.20 -17.72 -2.98
N HIS A 4 7.03 -18.07 -1.99
CA HIS A 4 7.70 -19.37 -1.96
C HIS A 4 6.71 -20.51 -1.74
N GLN A 5 5.70 -20.32 -0.88
CA GLN A 5 4.59 -21.29 -0.71
C GLN A 5 3.82 -21.49 -2.02
N ALA A 6 3.71 -20.46 -2.84
CA ALA A 6 3.11 -20.51 -4.17
C ALA A 6 4.03 -21.09 -5.25
N GLY A 7 5.22 -21.60 -4.90
CA GLY A 7 6.14 -22.25 -5.82
C GLY A 7 7.12 -21.32 -6.54
N VAL A 8 7.20 -20.04 -6.16
CA VAL A 8 8.23 -19.13 -6.68
C VAL A 8 9.58 -19.55 -6.13
N LYS A 9 10.49 -19.97 -7.02
CA LYS A 9 11.78 -20.54 -6.64
C LYS A 9 12.80 -19.48 -6.26
N THR A 10 12.82 -18.38 -6.98
CA THR A 10 13.84 -17.33 -6.82
C THR A 10 13.18 -15.97 -6.82
N ILE A 11 13.52 -15.17 -5.83
CA ILE A 11 13.10 -13.77 -5.71
C ILE A 11 14.36 -12.92 -5.66
N HIS A 12 14.45 -11.97 -6.58
CA HIS A 12 15.51 -10.97 -6.60
C HIS A 12 14.96 -9.62 -6.16
N GLU A 13 15.68 -8.98 -5.25
CA GLU A 13 15.41 -7.60 -4.85
C GLU A 13 16.58 -6.72 -5.27
N ILE A 14 16.33 -5.65 -6.03
CA ILE A 14 17.36 -4.73 -6.51
C ILE A 14 18.21 -4.19 -5.36
N SER A 15 17.55 -3.84 -4.25
CA SER A 15 18.21 -3.29 -3.05
C SER A 15 19.15 -4.27 -2.34
N ARG A 16 19.09 -5.57 -2.67
CA ARG A 16 19.90 -6.63 -2.06
C ARG A 16 20.98 -7.18 -2.97
N CYS A 17 21.08 -6.67 -4.19
CA CYS A 17 22.14 -7.07 -5.11
C CYS A 17 23.51 -6.68 -4.55
N LYS A 18 24.41 -7.66 -4.53
CA LYS A 18 25.79 -7.49 -4.00
C LYS A 18 26.71 -6.84 -5.01
N ASP A 19 26.48 -7.12 -6.29
CA ASP A 19 27.32 -6.64 -7.39
C ASP A 19 26.51 -6.48 -8.69
N TYR A 20 27.18 -5.99 -9.72
CA TYR A 20 26.59 -5.76 -11.04
C TYR A 20 26.22 -7.06 -11.77
N GLU A 21 26.95 -8.14 -11.55
CA GLU A 21 26.66 -9.43 -12.19
C GLU A 21 25.34 -10.01 -11.62
N GLU A 22 25.14 -9.92 -10.31
CA GLU A 22 23.87 -10.32 -9.71
C GLU A 22 22.72 -9.45 -10.23
N TYR A 23 22.91 -8.12 -10.36
CA TYR A 23 21.93 -7.23 -10.97
C TYR A 23 21.59 -7.65 -12.41
N ARG A 24 22.57 -8.04 -13.23
CA ARG A 24 22.33 -8.50 -14.61
C ARG A 24 21.46 -9.73 -14.69
N THR A 25 21.50 -10.63 -13.71
CA THR A 25 20.66 -11.84 -13.69
C THR A 25 19.17 -11.51 -13.63
N MET A 26 18.78 -10.32 -13.16
CA MET A 26 17.39 -9.88 -13.12
C MET A 26 16.75 -9.77 -14.48
N SER A 27 17.53 -9.60 -15.56
CA SER A 27 17.03 -9.64 -16.93
C SER A 27 16.44 -10.99 -17.34
N GLN A 28 16.71 -12.05 -16.57
CA GLN A 28 16.19 -13.40 -16.76
C GLN A 28 14.91 -13.65 -15.95
N ALA A 29 14.40 -12.66 -15.23
CA ALA A 29 13.16 -12.78 -14.48
C ALA A 29 11.99 -13.12 -15.43
N ASN A 30 11.16 -14.03 -15.01
CA ASN A 30 9.93 -14.34 -15.74
C ASN A 30 8.84 -13.30 -15.54
N PHE A 31 8.97 -12.51 -14.44
CA PHE A 31 7.92 -11.62 -13.98
C PHE A 31 8.47 -10.60 -12.98
N ASN A 32 8.03 -9.35 -13.04
CA ASN A 32 8.40 -8.29 -12.10
C ASN A 32 7.24 -7.93 -11.17
N LEU A 33 7.53 -7.82 -9.88
CA LEU A 33 6.63 -7.22 -8.90
C LEU A 33 7.06 -5.78 -8.62
N VAL A 34 6.17 -4.84 -8.89
CA VAL A 34 6.36 -3.42 -8.60
C VAL A 34 5.69 -3.12 -7.27
N LEU A 35 6.49 -2.84 -6.24
CA LEU A 35 6.00 -2.60 -4.88
C LEU A 35 5.89 -1.10 -4.56
N HIS A 36 6.50 -0.25 -5.38
CA HIS A 36 6.49 1.20 -5.21
C HIS A 36 6.20 1.90 -6.54
N PRO A 37 5.33 2.92 -6.58
CA PRO A 37 4.94 3.59 -7.82
C PRO A 37 6.12 4.14 -8.64
N GLU A 38 7.19 4.59 -7.98
CA GLU A 38 8.40 5.10 -8.64
C GLU A 38 9.12 4.04 -9.49
N ALA A 39 8.99 2.76 -9.14
CA ALA A 39 9.58 1.66 -9.91
C ALA A 39 8.81 1.31 -11.19
N ARG A 40 7.64 1.90 -11.39
CA ARG A 40 6.76 1.62 -12.52
C ARG A 40 7.42 1.90 -13.86
N PHE A 41 8.11 3.05 -14.00
CA PHE A 41 8.82 3.39 -15.24
C PHE A 41 9.86 2.34 -15.62
N ALA A 42 10.64 1.85 -14.64
CA ALA A 42 11.61 0.79 -14.88
C ALA A 42 10.93 -0.52 -15.30
N ALA A 43 9.82 -0.86 -14.68
CA ALA A 43 9.05 -2.06 -15.02
C ALA A 43 8.43 -1.97 -16.42
N GLU A 44 7.92 -0.82 -16.81
CA GLU A 44 7.42 -0.54 -18.16
C GLU A 44 8.53 -0.64 -19.22
N ASP A 45 9.71 -0.08 -18.94
CA ASP A 45 10.88 -0.20 -19.83
C ASP A 45 11.32 -1.66 -19.98
N PHE A 46 11.39 -2.42 -18.90
CA PHE A 46 11.69 -3.86 -18.95
C PHE A 46 10.63 -4.64 -19.72
N HIS A 47 9.36 -4.31 -19.54
CA HIS A 47 8.29 -4.91 -20.31
C HIS A 47 8.45 -4.62 -21.81
N ASN A 48 8.72 -3.38 -22.17
CA ASN A 48 8.83 -2.97 -23.57
C ASN A 48 10.06 -3.56 -24.26
N ARG A 49 11.21 -3.57 -23.58
CA ARG A 49 12.50 -3.98 -24.14
C ARG A 49 12.81 -5.47 -23.97
N LEU A 50 12.53 -6.04 -22.80
CA LEU A 50 12.86 -7.41 -22.45
C LEU A 50 11.66 -8.35 -22.49
N LYS A 51 10.46 -7.80 -22.71
CA LYS A 51 9.19 -8.56 -22.72
C LYS A 51 8.89 -9.25 -21.37
N ILE A 52 9.45 -8.74 -20.27
CA ILE A 52 9.18 -9.22 -18.94
C ILE A 52 7.87 -8.60 -18.46
N PRO A 53 6.81 -9.37 -18.20
CA PRO A 53 5.56 -8.83 -17.67
C PRO A 53 5.75 -8.33 -16.24
N PHE A 54 4.90 -7.40 -15.81
CA PHE A 54 4.92 -6.92 -14.43
C PHE A 54 3.52 -6.78 -13.86
N ILE A 55 3.44 -6.84 -12.53
CA ILE A 55 2.25 -6.50 -11.74
C ILE A 55 2.65 -5.52 -10.66
N GLU A 56 1.81 -4.52 -10.47
CA GLU A 56 1.91 -3.57 -9.38
C GLU A 56 1.15 -4.10 -8.17
N LEU A 57 1.87 -4.28 -7.05
CA LEU A 57 1.32 -4.59 -5.74
C LEU A 57 1.45 -3.37 -4.85
N ARG A 58 0.36 -2.66 -4.64
CA ARG A 58 0.35 -1.49 -3.77
C ARG A 58 0.35 -1.91 -2.30
N ARG A 59 1.01 -1.12 -1.46
CA ARG A 59 0.84 -1.24 -0.02
C ARG A 59 -0.54 -0.72 0.35
N LEU A 60 -1.39 -1.61 0.83
CA LEU A 60 -2.76 -1.35 1.23
C LEU A 60 -2.94 -1.71 2.70
N TYR A 61 -3.90 -1.04 3.34
CA TYR A 61 -4.24 -1.27 4.75
C TYR A 61 -5.68 -1.77 4.92
N GLN A 62 -6.52 -1.66 3.89
CA GLN A 62 -7.86 -2.23 3.86
C GLN A 62 -7.78 -3.73 3.55
N MET A 63 -8.20 -4.59 4.49
CA MET A 63 -8.08 -6.06 4.38
C MET A 63 -8.75 -6.63 3.14
N ASP A 64 -9.94 -6.14 2.78
CA ASP A 64 -10.66 -6.55 1.57
C ASP A 64 -9.90 -6.20 0.28
N LYS A 65 -9.17 -5.09 0.27
CA LYS A 65 -8.34 -4.68 -0.86
C LYS A 65 -7.07 -5.51 -0.97
N ILE A 66 -6.44 -5.82 0.16
CA ILE A 66 -5.29 -6.72 0.23
C ILE A 66 -5.69 -8.10 -0.30
N GLU A 67 -6.80 -8.66 0.19
CA GLU A 67 -7.31 -9.96 -0.26
C GLU A 67 -7.54 -9.99 -1.78
N ASN A 68 -8.20 -8.96 -2.32
CA ASN A 68 -8.45 -8.87 -3.75
C ASN A 68 -7.16 -8.76 -4.57
N GLN A 69 -6.16 -8.03 -4.08
CA GLN A 69 -4.87 -7.88 -4.73
C GLN A 69 -4.10 -9.21 -4.80
N TYR A 70 -4.05 -9.97 -3.72
CA TYR A 70 -3.43 -11.30 -3.71
C TYR A 70 -4.23 -12.33 -4.51
N ARG A 71 -5.56 -12.21 -4.55
CA ARG A 71 -6.39 -13.05 -5.43
C ARG A 71 -6.05 -12.80 -6.91
N ALA A 72 -5.92 -11.53 -7.31
CA ALA A 72 -5.54 -11.16 -8.67
C ALA A 72 -4.12 -11.66 -9.01
N LEU A 73 -3.15 -11.52 -8.09
CA LEU A 73 -1.81 -12.06 -8.25
C LEU A 73 -1.84 -13.58 -8.41
N GLY A 74 -2.62 -14.28 -7.59
CA GLY A 74 -2.80 -15.73 -7.66
C GLY A 74 -3.33 -16.19 -9.01
N GLN A 75 -4.29 -15.48 -9.58
CA GLN A 75 -4.82 -15.78 -10.92
C GLN A 75 -3.74 -15.68 -12.00
N VAL A 76 -2.85 -14.69 -11.93
CA VAL A 76 -1.74 -14.53 -12.88
C VAL A 76 -0.68 -15.63 -12.72
N LEU A 77 -0.37 -16.00 -11.48
CA LEU A 77 0.62 -17.04 -11.18
C LEU A 77 0.06 -18.46 -11.27
N GLY A 78 -1.26 -18.62 -11.44
CA GLY A 78 -1.91 -19.94 -11.46
C GLY A 78 -1.92 -20.64 -10.11
N VAL A 79 -1.92 -19.88 -9.01
CA VAL A 79 -1.88 -20.38 -7.62
C VAL A 79 -2.96 -19.74 -6.76
N ALA A 80 -3.33 -20.41 -5.66
CA ALA A 80 -4.17 -19.84 -4.63
C ALA A 80 -3.31 -19.48 -3.41
N PHE A 81 -3.43 -18.24 -2.94
CA PHE A 81 -2.81 -17.82 -1.69
C PHE A 81 -3.79 -18.04 -0.54
N ASP A 82 -3.37 -18.77 0.48
CA ASP A 82 -4.09 -18.84 1.74
C ASP A 82 -3.81 -17.57 2.57
N GLN A 83 -4.83 -16.74 2.72
CA GLN A 83 -4.73 -15.46 3.41
C GLN A 83 -5.51 -15.45 4.74
N GLU A 84 -6.26 -16.50 5.04
CA GLU A 84 -7.18 -16.54 6.19
C GLU A 84 -6.43 -16.26 7.51
N GLN A 85 -5.30 -16.91 7.75
CA GLN A 85 -4.52 -16.69 8.96
C GLN A 85 -4.11 -15.21 9.13
N TYR A 86 -3.60 -14.58 8.06
CA TYR A 86 -3.16 -13.18 8.12
C TYR A 86 -4.31 -12.20 8.33
N LYS A 87 -5.46 -12.48 7.72
CA LYS A 87 -6.69 -11.71 7.89
C LYS A 87 -7.21 -11.79 9.32
N ASP A 88 -7.20 -12.98 9.88
CA ASP A 88 -7.62 -13.22 11.26
C ASP A 88 -6.68 -12.56 12.27
N GLU A 89 -5.37 -12.63 12.04
CA GLU A 89 -4.37 -11.96 12.89
C GLU A 89 -4.54 -10.44 12.84
N ALA A 90 -4.70 -9.86 11.64
CA ALA A 90 -4.92 -8.44 11.47
C ALA A 90 -6.23 -7.98 12.11
N SER A 91 -7.31 -8.72 11.92
CA SER A 91 -8.62 -8.43 12.52
C SER A 91 -8.55 -8.46 14.05
N ARG A 92 -7.92 -9.48 14.61
CA ARG A 92 -7.71 -9.59 16.07
C ARG A 92 -6.86 -8.46 16.62
N ALA A 93 -5.80 -8.05 15.90
CA ALA A 93 -4.96 -6.93 16.31
C ALA A 93 -5.73 -5.62 16.35
N VAL A 94 -6.55 -5.34 15.33
CA VAL A 94 -7.42 -4.16 15.29
C VAL A 94 -8.42 -4.17 16.44
N GLU A 95 -9.09 -5.30 16.68
CA GLU A 95 -10.06 -5.43 17.77
C GLU A 95 -9.41 -5.27 19.15
N GLN A 96 -8.22 -5.86 19.34
CA GLN A 96 -7.47 -5.74 20.58
C GLN A 96 -7.06 -4.29 20.84
N PHE A 97 -6.56 -3.60 19.81
CA PHE A 97 -6.18 -2.20 19.93
C PHE A 97 -7.38 -1.32 20.28
N ARG A 98 -8.53 -1.52 19.64
CA ARG A 98 -9.77 -0.79 19.96
C ARG A 98 -10.23 -0.99 21.40
N LYS A 99 -10.03 -2.18 21.97
CA LYS A 99 -10.38 -2.44 23.39
C LYS A 99 -9.45 -1.70 24.35
N VAL A 100 -8.17 -1.60 24.00
CA VAL A 100 -7.15 -0.92 24.85
C VAL A 100 -7.22 0.61 24.69
N CYS A 101 -7.47 1.09 23.49
CA CYS A 101 -7.48 2.51 23.15
C CYS A 101 -8.78 2.87 22.40
N PRO A 102 -9.96 2.87 23.09
CA PRO A 102 -11.24 3.05 22.41
C PRO A 102 -11.41 4.43 21.77
N ASP A 103 -10.76 5.46 22.33
CA ASP A 103 -10.82 6.84 21.87
C ASP A 103 -9.61 7.23 21.00
N ALA A 104 -8.89 6.24 20.45
CA ALA A 104 -7.72 6.50 19.64
C ALA A 104 -8.07 7.36 18.42
N SER A 105 -7.31 8.44 18.24
CA SER A 105 -7.39 9.38 17.13
C SER A 105 -6.05 9.45 16.42
N PHE A 106 -6.07 9.51 15.09
CA PHE A 106 -4.87 9.43 14.27
C PHE A 106 -4.75 10.63 13.35
N ALA A 107 -3.61 11.33 13.41
CA ALA A 107 -3.17 12.20 12.35
C ALA A 107 -2.30 11.36 11.38
N VAL A 108 -2.66 11.34 10.11
CA VAL A 108 -2.02 10.48 9.10
C VAL A 108 -1.19 11.34 8.14
N GLY A 109 0.06 10.97 7.91
CA GLY A 109 0.98 11.69 7.03
C GLY A 109 1.75 10.79 6.06
N GLU A 110 2.55 11.41 5.19
CA GLU A 110 3.34 10.74 4.12
C GLU A 110 4.61 10.03 4.62
N CYS A 111 4.88 10.04 5.93
CA CYS A 111 6.07 9.38 6.48
C CYS A 111 6.03 7.85 6.47
N MET A 112 4.97 7.25 5.94
CA MET A 112 4.82 5.83 5.76
C MET A 112 4.92 5.47 4.27
N ASN A 113 5.57 4.34 3.97
CA ASN A 113 5.67 3.80 2.61
C ASN A 113 4.31 3.33 2.04
N GLY A 114 3.31 4.19 2.06
CA GLY A 114 1.96 3.90 1.61
C GLY A 114 1.19 5.19 1.38
N ASP A 115 0.04 5.09 0.73
CA ASP A 115 -0.83 6.24 0.48
C ASP A 115 -1.53 6.66 1.79
N PRO A 116 -1.36 7.90 2.27
CA PRO A 116 -1.96 8.37 3.52
C PRO A 116 -3.49 8.37 3.48
N PHE A 117 -4.11 8.61 2.34
CA PHE A 117 -5.57 8.61 2.20
C PHE A 117 -6.14 7.19 2.23
N GLU A 118 -5.40 6.20 1.70
CA GLU A 118 -5.77 4.80 1.80
C GLU A 118 -5.68 4.32 3.25
N LEU A 119 -4.59 4.65 3.96
CA LEU A 119 -4.45 4.34 5.38
C LEU A 119 -5.55 5.00 6.22
N ALA A 120 -5.81 6.30 5.99
CA ALA A 120 -6.87 7.02 6.69
C ALA A 120 -8.24 6.38 6.47
N LEU A 121 -8.54 6.00 5.22
CA LEU A 121 -9.79 5.30 4.90
C LEU A 121 -9.88 3.94 5.60
N ALA A 122 -8.78 3.19 5.67
CA ALA A 122 -8.73 1.93 6.41
C ALA A 122 -9.01 2.14 7.90
N LEU A 123 -8.35 3.11 8.53
CA LEU A 123 -8.55 3.46 9.94
C LEU A 123 -10.00 3.84 10.23
N VAL A 124 -10.61 4.70 9.40
CA VAL A 124 -12.02 5.09 9.53
C VAL A 124 -12.94 3.86 9.39
N ARG A 125 -12.68 2.98 8.44
CA ARG A 125 -13.46 1.73 8.26
C ARG A 125 -13.30 0.76 9.43
N TYR A 126 -12.15 0.78 10.11
CA TYR A 126 -11.92 0.00 11.34
C TYR A 126 -12.50 0.68 12.58
N GLY A 127 -13.15 1.84 12.44
CA GLY A 127 -13.85 2.54 13.50
C GLY A 127 -12.99 3.46 14.34
N PHE A 128 -11.84 3.87 13.83
CA PHE A 128 -10.98 4.88 14.44
C PHE A 128 -11.30 6.30 13.94
N GLN A 129 -10.96 7.29 14.75
CA GLN A 129 -11.08 8.69 14.36
C GLN A 129 -9.81 9.14 13.60
N VAL A 130 -10.01 9.83 12.47
CA VAL A 130 -8.93 10.44 11.69
C VAL A 130 -9.31 11.89 11.42
N PRO A 131 -9.01 12.80 12.35
CA PRO A 131 -9.33 14.22 12.18
C PRO A 131 -8.51 14.90 11.09
N GLU A 132 -7.28 14.45 10.85
CA GLU A 132 -6.34 15.15 9.97
C GLU A 132 -5.53 14.18 9.10
N ILE A 133 -5.36 14.56 7.84
CA ILE A 133 -4.53 13.87 6.87
C ILE A 133 -3.59 14.88 6.21
N TYR A 134 -2.30 14.54 6.16
CA TYR A 134 -1.25 15.32 5.52
C TYR A 134 -0.72 14.55 4.32
N GLY A 135 -0.95 15.05 3.12
CA GLY A 135 -0.53 14.31 1.93
C GLY A 135 -0.76 15.06 0.63
N THR A 136 -0.08 14.61 -0.40
CA THR A 136 -0.21 15.15 -1.76
C THR A 136 -1.41 14.53 -2.45
N ILE A 137 -2.35 15.37 -2.89
CA ILE A 137 -3.53 14.93 -3.62
C ILE A 137 -3.13 14.63 -5.08
N THR A 138 -3.43 13.42 -5.52
CA THR A 138 -3.19 12.96 -6.89
C THR A 138 -4.46 12.36 -7.49
N ALA A 139 -4.49 12.17 -8.81
CA ALA A 139 -5.60 11.49 -9.48
C ALA A 139 -5.80 10.06 -8.96
N GLU A 140 -4.72 9.40 -8.53
CA GLU A 140 -4.74 8.01 -8.08
C GLU A 140 -5.37 7.83 -6.71
N ASN A 141 -5.14 8.78 -5.78
CA ASN A 141 -5.67 8.70 -4.42
C ASN A 141 -7.03 9.40 -4.23
N PHE A 142 -7.52 10.09 -5.25
CA PHE A 142 -8.79 10.81 -5.19
C PHE A 142 -9.99 9.89 -4.89
N VAL A 143 -9.91 8.64 -5.27
CA VAL A 143 -10.95 7.65 -4.93
C VAL A 143 -11.08 7.46 -3.42
N TYR A 144 -9.98 7.44 -2.67
CA TYR A 144 -10.00 7.31 -1.21
C TYR A 144 -10.58 8.56 -0.55
N ILE A 145 -10.20 9.75 -1.04
CA ILE A 145 -10.72 11.04 -0.57
C ILE A 145 -12.24 11.10 -0.71
N ARG A 146 -12.78 10.65 -1.85
CA ARG A 146 -14.24 10.60 -2.05
C ARG A 146 -14.96 9.66 -1.09
N HIS A 147 -14.34 8.57 -0.71
CA HIS A 147 -14.88 7.66 0.30
C HIS A 147 -14.79 8.24 1.70
N LEU A 148 -13.66 8.87 2.05
CA LEU A 148 -13.46 9.57 3.32
C LEU A 148 -14.49 10.67 3.51
N ALA A 149 -14.74 11.49 2.49
CA ALA A 149 -15.74 12.55 2.53
C ALA A 149 -17.16 12.05 2.89
N LYS A 150 -17.47 10.79 2.57
CA LYS A 150 -18.76 10.17 2.92
C LYS A 150 -18.78 9.57 4.32
N LEU A 151 -17.67 8.95 4.74
CA LEU A 151 -17.59 8.19 5.99
C LEU A 151 -17.16 9.05 7.18
N SER A 152 -16.32 10.06 6.93
CA SER A 152 -15.79 10.97 7.94
C SER A 152 -15.71 12.40 7.39
N PRO A 153 -16.87 13.08 7.21
CA PRO A 153 -16.92 14.41 6.59
C PRO A 153 -16.21 15.51 7.40
N GLY A 154 -15.90 15.24 8.66
CA GLY A 154 -15.13 16.16 9.52
C GLY A 154 -13.61 16.04 9.36
N THR A 155 -13.10 15.05 8.63
CA THR A 155 -11.67 14.90 8.38
C THR A 155 -11.12 16.06 7.56
N LYS A 156 -10.10 16.74 8.07
CA LYS A 156 -9.40 17.80 7.37
C LYS A 156 -8.23 17.23 6.56
N ILE A 157 -8.04 17.74 5.36
CA ILE A 157 -6.92 17.35 4.48
C ILE A 157 -6.01 18.56 4.30
N PHE A 158 -4.73 18.36 4.60
CA PHE A 158 -3.67 19.33 4.41
C PHE A 158 -2.72 18.82 3.33
N SER A 159 -2.64 19.59 2.24
CA SER A 159 -1.74 19.26 1.14
C SER A 159 -0.50 20.13 1.18
N ASN A 160 0.67 19.56 0.95
CA ASN A 160 1.92 20.31 0.80
C ASN A 160 1.90 21.29 -0.40
N MET A 161 0.91 21.14 -1.29
CA MET A 161 0.66 22.06 -2.40
C MET A 161 -0.20 23.27 -2.00
N GLU A 162 -0.76 23.27 -0.79
CA GLU A 162 -1.62 24.35 -0.27
C GLU A 162 -0.76 25.38 0.47
N PRO A 163 -0.73 26.66 0.02
CA PRO A 163 0.06 27.72 0.67
C PRO A 163 -0.25 27.93 2.15
N THR A 164 -1.48 27.64 2.57
CA THR A 164 -1.91 27.77 3.98
C THR A 164 -1.24 26.81 4.92
N MET A 165 -0.63 25.73 4.42
CA MET A 165 0.15 24.78 5.23
C MET A 165 1.35 25.42 5.92
N LEU A 166 1.87 26.52 5.40
CA LEU A 166 2.97 27.27 6.04
C LEU A 166 2.54 27.91 7.37
N TYR A 167 1.24 28.08 7.59
CA TYR A 167 0.65 28.72 8.75
C TYR A 167 -0.20 27.77 9.59
N TYR A 168 -0.02 26.46 9.36
CA TYR A 168 -0.74 25.45 10.12
C TYR A 168 -0.31 25.51 11.58
N ASP A 169 -1.26 25.81 12.45
CA ASP A 169 -1.13 25.70 13.90
C ASP A 169 -1.98 24.51 14.35
N PRO A 170 -1.36 23.43 14.85
CA PRO A 170 -2.12 22.29 15.34
C PRO A 170 -3.06 22.76 16.45
N ALA A 171 -4.33 22.45 16.30
CA ALA A 171 -5.30 22.74 17.37
C ALA A 171 -4.88 21.99 18.64
N GLU A 172 -4.85 22.68 19.78
CA GLU A 172 -4.60 22.15 21.11
C GLU A 172 -5.52 20.97 21.48
#